data_55125667d47b63644d52c0b2614b1f6e
#
_entry.id   55125667d47b63644d52c0b2614b1f6e
#
_cell.length_a   1.000
_cell.length_b   1.000
_cell.length_c   1.000
_cell.angle_alpha   90.00
_cell.angle_beta   90.00
_cell.angle_gamma   90.00
#
_symmetry.space_group_name_H-M   'P 1'
#
loop_
_entity.id
_entity.type
_entity.pdbx_description
1 polymer ?
#
loop_
_entity_poly.entity_id
_entity_poly.type
_entity_poly.pdbx_seq_one_letter_code
_entity_poly.pdbx_strand_id
1 'polypeptide(L)'
;MDYKNSGVDIEAGYKSVELMKKYVQGTMRPEVLTGLGGFSGAFSMEKFKNMEKPTLVSGTDGVGTKLKLAFLMDKHDTIGIDCVAMCVNDIACAGGEPLFFLDYIACGKNYPEKIAAIVSGVAEGCKQSDAALIGGETAEHPGLMPEDEYDLAGFAVGVVDEKDIITGADVKAGDVLIGMSSSGVHSNGFSLVRKIFEMTKESLDTYYDELGKTLGEALLAPTRIYVKALRSVKEAGVRIKACSHITGGGFYENVPRMLPEGKQAVIRKDSYEVPSIFKLMAKKGQVEEKMMYNTYNMGLGMVLAVDPADVDKTMEAIKAAGETPYVVGEIKDGEKGVTLC
;
A
#
# COMPACT_ATOMS: atom_id res chain seq x y z
N MET A 1 39.53 11.28 17.13
CA MET A 1 38.46 10.95 16.17
C MET A 1 37.49 10.05 16.89
N ASP A 2 36.22 10.41 16.92
CA ASP A 2 35.14 9.56 17.43
C ASP A 2 34.06 9.38 16.34
N TYR A 3 33.10 8.51 16.59
CA TYR A 3 32.03 8.19 15.63
C TYR A 3 31.17 9.42 15.30
N LYS A 4 30.98 10.34 16.26
CA LYS A 4 30.21 11.57 16.08
C LYS A 4 30.88 12.51 15.09
N ASN A 5 32.23 12.59 15.12
CA ASN A 5 33.01 13.37 14.16
C ASN A 5 33.04 12.75 12.74
N SER A 6 32.61 11.50 12.59
CA SER A 6 32.44 10.83 11.28
C SER A 6 31.03 10.96 10.71
N GLY A 7 30.11 11.63 11.42
CA GLY A 7 28.77 11.92 10.95
C GLY A 7 27.68 10.96 11.46
N VAL A 8 28.00 10.04 12.40
CA VAL A 8 27.05 9.11 13.01
C VAL A 8 26.81 9.46 14.48
N ASP A 9 25.56 9.77 14.86
CA ASP A 9 25.19 10.15 16.23
C ASP A 9 24.46 8.99 16.95
N ILE A 10 25.25 8.22 17.74
CA ILE A 10 24.74 7.06 18.49
C ILE A 10 23.65 7.47 19.51
N GLU A 11 23.80 8.64 20.17
CA GLU A 11 22.82 9.13 21.14
C GLU A 11 21.48 9.46 20.47
N ALA A 12 21.52 10.04 19.26
CA ALA A 12 20.32 10.25 18.45
C ALA A 12 19.62 8.92 18.11
N GLY A 13 20.41 7.88 17.80
CA GLY A 13 19.91 6.53 17.59
C GLY A 13 19.15 5.98 18.81
N TYR A 14 19.74 6.04 20.00
CA TYR A 14 19.08 5.61 21.23
C TYR A 14 17.80 6.39 21.53
N LYS A 15 17.83 7.70 21.34
CA LYS A 15 16.65 8.55 21.52
C LYS A 15 15.53 8.20 20.52
N SER A 16 15.87 7.92 19.26
CA SER A 16 14.90 7.46 18.24
C SER A 16 14.19 6.20 18.72
N VAL A 17 14.96 5.19 19.17
CA VAL A 17 14.41 3.92 19.68
C VAL A 17 13.50 4.16 20.88
N GLU A 18 13.86 5.04 21.80
CA GLU A 18 13.01 5.37 22.95
C GLU A 18 11.68 5.98 22.51
N LEU A 19 11.70 6.97 21.61
CA LEU A 19 10.53 7.67 21.13
C LEU A 19 9.57 6.75 20.35
N MET A 20 10.10 5.80 19.56
CA MET A 20 9.26 4.91 18.74
C MET A 20 8.66 3.73 19.51
N LYS A 21 9.20 3.36 20.67
CA LYS A 21 8.81 2.19 21.49
C LYS A 21 7.30 2.06 21.67
N LYS A 22 6.61 3.15 22.03
CA LYS A 22 5.16 3.17 22.26
C LYS A 22 4.36 2.83 21.01
N TYR A 23 4.82 3.26 19.83
CA TYR A 23 4.14 3.00 18.56
C TYR A 23 4.28 1.53 18.19
N VAL A 24 5.49 0.99 18.27
CA VAL A 24 5.78 -0.40 17.98
C VAL A 24 5.03 -1.34 18.92
N GLN A 25 5.01 -1.05 20.23
CA GLN A 25 4.24 -1.82 21.21
C GLN A 25 2.76 -1.89 20.88
N GLY A 26 2.19 -0.83 20.30
CA GLY A 26 0.79 -0.79 19.86
C GLY A 26 0.45 -1.73 18.69
N THR A 27 1.45 -2.35 18.05
CA THR A 27 1.27 -3.31 16.95
C THR A 27 1.44 -4.77 17.39
N MET A 28 1.85 -5.00 18.65
CA MET A 28 2.18 -6.34 19.12
C MET A 28 0.96 -7.25 19.12
N ARG A 29 1.18 -8.48 18.70
CA ARG A 29 0.21 -9.57 18.65
C ARG A 29 0.63 -10.67 19.63
N PRO A 30 -0.30 -11.53 20.12
CA PRO A 30 0.05 -12.65 21.00
C PRO A 30 1.08 -13.61 20.41
N GLU A 31 1.14 -13.70 19.09
CA GLU A 31 2.06 -14.56 18.36
C GLU A 31 3.51 -14.04 18.34
N VAL A 32 3.76 -12.77 18.71
CA VAL A 32 5.12 -12.21 18.77
C VAL A 32 5.82 -12.71 20.02
N LEU A 33 6.94 -13.41 19.86
CA LEU A 33 7.67 -14.06 20.96
C LEU A 33 8.87 -13.26 21.46
N THR A 34 9.33 -12.26 20.71
CA THR A 34 10.50 -11.44 21.03
C THR A 34 10.11 -9.98 21.14
N GLY A 35 10.74 -9.27 22.07
CA GLY A 35 10.61 -7.80 22.17
C GLY A 35 11.58 -7.08 21.23
N LEU A 36 11.45 -5.74 21.16
CA LEU A 36 12.40 -4.87 20.46
C LEU A 36 13.79 -4.94 21.08
N GLY A 37 14.83 -4.85 20.22
CA GLY A 37 16.23 -4.77 20.65
C GLY A 37 16.97 -6.10 20.61
N GLY A 38 16.35 -7.18 20.16
CA GLY A 38 17.03 -8.44 19.85
C GLY A 38 17.63 -8.44 18.42
N PHE A 39 18.42 -9.45 18.11
CA PHE A 39 18.99 -9.63 16.75
C PHE A 39 17.95 -10.02 15.70
N SER A 40 16.79 -10.57 16.11
CA SER A 40 15.73 -11.02 15.20
C SER A 40 14.37 -10.94 15.88
N GLY A 41 13.32 -10.74 15.07
CA GLY A 41 11.93 -10.95 15.49
C GLY A 41 11.55 -12.43 15.36
N ALA A 42 10.82 -12.96 16.36
CA ALA A 42 10.26 -14.31 16.30
C ALA A 42 8.74 -14.24 16.38
N PHE A 43 8.07 -15.00 15.50
CA PHE A 43 6.61 -15.04 15.38
C PHE A 43 6.13 -16.49 15.44
N SER A 44 5.19 -16.80 16.33
CA SER A 44 4.65 -18.16 16.50
C SER A 44 3.69 -18.52 15.38
N MET A 45 3.85 -19.71 14.82
CA MET A 45 2.93 -20.28 13.83
C MET A 45 1.82 -21.13 14.46
N GLU A 46 1.70 -21.16 15.80
CA GLU A 46 0.74 -22.01 16.53
C GLU A 46 -0.72 -21.75 16.11
N LYS A 47 -1.09 -20.50 15.86
CA LYS A 47 -2.42 -20.11 15.34
C LYS A 47 -2.76 -20.78 14.01
N PHE A 48 -1.76 -21.09 13.19
CA PHE A 48 -1.91 -21.57 11.83
C PHE A 48 -1.65 -23.08 11.68
N LYS A 49 -1.48 -23.81 12.79
CA LYS A 49 -1.19 -25.25 12.81
C LYS A 49 -2.26 -26.13 12.14
N ASN A 50 -3.49 -25.63 12.00
CA ASN A 50 -4.58 -26.35 11.35
C ASN A 50 -4.67 -26.11 9.83
N MET A 51 -3.80 -25.27 9.26
CA MET A 51 -3.66 -25.18 7.80
C MET A 51 -3.10 -26.50 7.28
N GLU A 52 -3.63 -26.98 6.16
CA GLU A 52 -3.20 -28.23 5.54
C GLU A 52 -1.76 -28.11 4.99
N LYS A 53 -1.47 -26.99 4.31
CA LYS A 53 -0.17 -26.66 3.75
C LYS A 53 0.13 -25.17 3.95
N PRO A 54 0.56 -24.77 5.17
CA PRO A 54 0.85 -23.37 5.45
C PRO A 54 1.99 -22.88 4.57
N THR A 55 1.72 -21.89 3.74
CA THR A 55 2.67 -21.30 2.79
C THR A 55 2.95 -19.86 3.16
N LEU A 56 4.22 -19.47 3.25
CA LEU A 56 4.61 -18.10 3.46
C LEU A 56 4.52 -17.31 2.14
N VAL A 57 3.96 -16.11 2.23
CA VAL A 57 3.95 -15.11 1.16
C VAL A 57 4.63 -13.86 1.66
N SER A 58 5.30 -13.13 0.81
CA SER A 58 6.03 -11.93 1.21
C SER A 58 5.93 -10.83 0.18
N GLY A 59 6.02 -9.58 0.64
CA GLY A 59 6.08 -8.39 -0.19
C GLY A 59 7.15 -7.44 0.35
N THR A 60 7.89 -6.80 -0.55
CA THR A 60 8.82 -5.73 -0.23
C THR A 60 8.61 -4.58 -1.18
N ASP A 61 8.55 -3.37 -0.66
CA ASP A 61 8.39 -2.15 -1.44
C ASP A 61 8.86 -0.93 -0.63
N GLY A 62 8.98 0.20 -1.29
CA GLY A 62 9.29 1.48 -0.67
C GLY A 62 8.22 2.54 -0.94
N VAL A 63 8.39 3.73 -0.36
CA VAL A 63 7.50 4.87 -0.60
C VAL A 63 7.79 5.54 -1.94
N GLY A 64 9.04 5.54 -2.36
CA GLY A 64 9.49 6.16 -3.59
C GLY A 64 9.45 7.69 -3.55
N THR A 65 9.27 8.31 -4.72
CA THR A 65 9.45 9.77 -4.88
C THR A 65 8.36 10.64 -4.24
N LYS A 66 7.31 10.04 -3.66
CA LYS A 66 6.35 10.72 -2.77
C LYS A 66 7.04 11.34 -1.55
N LEU A 67 8.15 10.76 -1.09
CA LEU A 67 8.96 11.28 0.03
C LEU A 67 9.37 12.74 -0.17
N LYS A 68 9.59 13.20 -1.41
CA LYS A 68 9.93 14.61 -1.67
C LYS A 68 8.84 15.58 -1.21
N LEU A 69 7.57 15.16 -1.23
CA LEU A 69 6.46 15.97 -0.71
C LEU A 69 6.50 16.00 0.82
N ALA A 70 6.79 14.86 1.45
CA ALA A 70 6.96 14.79 2.89
C ALA A 70 8.08 15.72 3.39
N PHE A 71 9.20 15.79 2.66
CA PHE A 71 10.29 16.71 2.96
C PHE A 71 9.88 18.18 2.84
N LEU A 72 9.22 18.56 1.73
CA LEU A 72 8.78 19.94 1.50
C LEU A 72 7.71 20.42 2.49
N MET A 73 6.86 19.51 2.96
CA MET A 73 5.78 19.81 3.90
C MET A 73 6.18 19.58 5.35
N ASP A 74 7.38 19.07 5.62
CA ASP A 74 7.85 18.61 6.94
C ASP A 74 6.80 17.71 7.65
N LYS A 75 6.19 16.78 6.86
CA LYS A 75 5.14 15.87 7.32
C LYS A 75 5.55 14.43 7.06
N HIS A 76 5.90 13.72 8.14
CA HIS A 76 6.56 12.41 8.07
C HIS A 76 5.73 11.26 8.67
N ASP A 77 4.59 11.55 9.27
CA ASP A 77 3.75 10.60 10.00
C ASP A 77 2.81 9.76 9.11
N THR A 78 2.68 10.09 7.83
CA THR A 78 1.76 9.40 6.90
C THR A 78 2.45 8.45 5.94
N ILE A 79 3.70 8.73 5.54
CA ILE A 79 4.40 7.94 4.51
C ILE A 79 4.78 6.53 5.00
N GLY A 80 4.83 6.29 6.29
CA GLY A 80 4.96 4.95 6.85
C GLY A 80 3.75 4.05 6.55
N ILE A 81 2.54 4.64 6.50
CA ILE A 81 1.34 3.92 6.07
C ILE A 81 1.47 3.50 4.60
N ASP A 82 2.00 4.39 3.74
CA ASP A 82 2.25 4.07 2.33
C ASP A 82 3.19 2.87 2.20
N CYS A 83 4.30 2.87 2.93
CA CYS A 83 5.28 1.79 2.91
C CYS A 83 4.65 0.44 3.29
N VAL A 84 3.90 0.41 4.39
CA VAL A 84 3.21 -0.80 4.84
C VAL A 84 2.16 -1.24 3.83
N ALA A 85 1.34 -0.31 3.34
CA ALA A 85 0.26 -0.60 2.40
C ALA A 85 0.76 -1.26 1.11
N MET A 86 1.86 -0.77 0.54
CA MET A 86 2.45 -1.34 -0.67
C MET A 86 2.82 -2.82 -0.47
N CYS A 87 3.38 -3.19 0.69
CA CYS A 87 3.78 -4.56 0.98
C CYS A 87 2.58 -5.47 1.36
N VAL A 88 1.71 -5.02 2.29
CA VAL A 88 0.66 -5.88 2.83
C VAL A 88 -0.54 -6.05 1.89
N ASN A 89 -0.80 -5.09 1.02
CA ASN A 89 -1.83 -5.23 0.00
C ASN A 89 -1.46 -6.31 -1.03
N ASP A 90 -0.18 -6.45 -1.38
CA ASP A 90 0.30 -7.50 -2.28
C ASP A 90 0.17 -8.88 -1.64
N ILE A 91 0.47 -9.00 -0.33
CA ILE A 91 0.23 -10.23 0.43
C ILE A 91 -1.26 -10.60 0.41
N ALA A 92 -2.13 -9.63 0.70
CA ALA A 92 -3.58 -9.84 0.72
C ALA A 92 -4.12 -10.16 -0.68
N CYS A 93 -3.58 -9.54 -1.72
CA CYS A 93 -3.89 -9.80 -3.14
C CYS A 93 -3.58 -11.25 -3.54
N ALA A 94 -2.52 -11.84 -2.96
CA ALA A 94 -2.19 -13.26 -3.11
C ALA A 94 -3.05 -14.20 -2.22
N GLY A 95 -3.96 -13.67 -1.41
CA GLY A 95 -4.80 -14.43 -0.48
C GLY A 95 -4.21 -14.61 0.92
N GLY A 96 -3.04 -14.02 1.20
CA GLY A 96 -2.33 -14.13 2.46
C GLY A 96 -2.89 -13.27 3.59
N GLU A 97 -2.71 -13.73 4.83
CA GLU A 97 -2.87 -12.93 6.05
C GLU A 97 -1.50 -12.34 6.42
N PRO A 98 -1.32 -11.00 6.47
CA PRO A 98 -0.09 -10.41 6.98
C PRO A 98 0.17 -10.82 8.43
N LEU A 99 1.41 -11.20 8.74
CA LEU A 99 1.83 -11.62 10.07
C LEU A 99 2.65 -10.54 10.75
N PHE A 100 3.73 -10.12 10.08
CA PHE A 100 4.65 -9.13 10.61
C PHE A 100 5.29 -8.30 9.50
N PHE A 101 5.83 -7.19 9.93
CA PHE A 101 6.49 -6.20 9.12
C PHE A 101 7.87 -5.83 9.69
N LEU A 102 8.80 -5.54 8.81
CA LEU A 102 10.12 -4.97 9.10
C LEU A 102 10.30 -3.74 8.23
N ASP A 103 10.82 -2.65 8.79
CA ASP A 103 11.18 -1.45 8.04
C ASP A 103 12.69 -1.27 7.93
N TYR A 104 13.11 -0.55 6.89
CA TYR A 104 14.47 -0.05 6.73
C TYR A 104 14.42 1.44 6.42
N ILE A 105 14.97 2.25 7.31
CA ILE A 105 15.09 3.69 7.17
C ILE A 105 16.56 4.03 6.92
N ALA A 106 16.90 4.42 5.68
CA ALA A 106 18.18 5.01 5.35
C ALA A 106 18.06 6.53 5.43
N CYS A 107 18.83 7.22 6.26
CA CYS A 107 18.77 8.67 6.42
C CYS A 107 20.15 9.32 6.29
N GLY A 108 20.20 10.55 5.77
CA GLY A 108 21.44 11.32 5.74
C GLY A 108 21.92 11.66 7.14
N LYS A 109 20.97 11.96 8.05
CA LYS A 109 21.20 12.21 9.47
C LYS A 109 19.99 11.77 10.29
N ASN A 110 20.24 11.19 11.45
CA ASN A 110 19.21 10.78 12.37
C ASN A 110 18.67 11.99 13.17
N TYR A 111 17.44 12.39 12.85
CA TYR A 111 16.66 13.34 13.65
C TYR A 111 15.61 12.54 14.42
N PRO A 112 15.78 12.32 15.74
CA PRO A 112 14.99 11.37 16.53
C PRO A 112 13.48 11.56 16.41
N GLU A 113 13.01 12.78 16.45
CA GLU A 113 11.59 13.11 16.34
C GLU A 113 11.04 12.80 14.93
N LYS A 114 11.81 13.06 13.88
CA LYS A 114 11.46 12.73 12.50
C LYS A 114 11.40 11.21 12.30
N ILE A 115 12.41 10.47 12.77
CA ILE A 115 12.42 9.00 12.73
C ILE A 115 11.22 8.43 13.49
N ALA A 116 10.93 8.95 14.69
CA ALA A 116 9.76 8.52 15.46
C ALA A 116 8.43 8.81 14.73
N ALA A 117 8.32 9.92 14.01
CA ALA A 117 7.15 10.25 13.20
C ALA A 117 6.99 9.25 12.03
N ILE A 118 8.08 8.91 11.32
CA ILE A 118 8.07 7.90 10.26
C ILE A 118 7.57 6.56 10.81
N VAL A 119 8.17 6.08 11.91
CA VAL A 119 7.80 4.79 12.54
C VAL A 119 6.38 4.82 13.10
N SER A 120 5.87 5.99 13.54
CA SER A 120 4.46 6.09 13.93
C SER A 120 3.51 5.79 12.77
N GLY A 121 3.85 6.24 11.56
CA GLY A 121 3.10 5.90 10.35
C GLY A 121 3.22 4.42 9.97
N VAL A 122 4.42 3.84 10.09
CA VAL A 122 4.62 2.39 9.87
C VAL A 122 3.76 1.58 10.86
N ALA A 123 3.81 1.94 12.15
CA ALA A 123 3.01 1.27 13.17
C ALA A 123 1.50 1.40 12.93
N GLU A 124 1.04 2.55 12.44
CA GLU A 124 -0.36 2.75 12.09
C GLU A 124 -0.77 1.85 10.91
N GLY A 125 0.05 1.78 9.85
CA GLY A 125 -0.17 0.84 8.74
C GLY A 125 -0.21 -0.62 9.20
N CYS A 126 0.67 -1.00 10.12
CA CYS A 126 0.68 -2.33 10.73
C CYS A 126 -0.61 -2.63 11.49
N LYS A 127 -1.14 -1.69 12.28
CA LYS A 127 -2.43 -1.83 12.97
C LYS A 127 -3.60 -1.99 12.00
N GLN A 128 -3.60 -1.21 10.91
CA GLN A 128 -4.64 -1.30 9.88
C GLN A 128 -4.65 -2.66 9.19
N SER A 129 -3.50 -3.30 9.04
CA SER A 129 -3.33 -4.61 8.40
C SER A 129 -3.31 -5.79 9.37
N ASP A 130 -3.42 -5.55 10.69
CA ASP A 130 -3.20 -6.55 11.74
C ASP A 130 -1.82 -7.24 11.67
N ALA A 131 -0.81 -6.58 11.11
CA ALA A 131 0.58 -7.04 11.14
C ALA A 131 1.28 -6.51 12.40
N ALA A 132 2.26 -7.25 12.91
CA ALA A 132 3.10 -6.79 14.00
C ALA A 132 4.40 -6.16 13.44
N LEU A 133 4.76 -4.95 13.88
CA LEU A 133 6.08 -4.39 13.61
C LEU A 133 7.08 -5.01 14.58
N ILE A 134 7.80 -6.05 14.15
CA ILE A 134 8.64 -6.88 15.04
C ILE A 134 10.12 -6.52 15.01
N GLY A 135 10.53 -5.61 14.15
CA GLY A 135 11.90 -5.14 14.01
C GLY A 135 12.03 -4.18 12.85
N GLY A 136 13.23 -3.73 12.63
CA GLY A 136 13.60 -2.81 11.57
C GLY A 136 15.02 -2.31 11.75
N GLU A 137 15.47 -1.43 10.87
CA GLU A 137 16.79 -0.81 10.92
C GLU A 137 16.68 0.68 10.60
N THR A 138 17.45 1.49 11.30
CA THR A 138 17.67 2.90 10.98
C THR A 138 19.15 3.14 10.81
N ALA A 139 19.59 3.45 9.59
CA ALA A 139 20.98 3.62 9.25
C ALA A 139 21.26 5.05 8.78
N GLU A 140 22.25 5.70 9.42
CA GLU A 140 22.78 6.99 8.95
C GLU A 140 23.78 6.77 7.81
N HIS A 141 23.61 7.54 6.75
CA HIS A 141 24.43 7.48 5.53
C HIS A 141 25.09 8.85 5.25
N PRO A 142 25.98 9.34 6.15
CA PRO A 142 26.61 10.64 5.97
C PRO A 142 27.43 10.69 4.68
N GLY A 143 27.18 11.71 3.87
CA GLY A 143 27.86 11.88 2.56
C GLY A 143 27.31 11.03 1.43
N LEU A 144 26.42 10.07 1.69
CA LEU A 144 25.74 9.28 0.64
C LEU A 144 24.39 9.93 0.25
N MET A 145 23.70 10.53 1.21
CA MET A 145 22.45 11.27 0.97
C MET A 145 22.45 12.60 1.75
N PRO A 146 21.62 13.58 1.32
CA PRO A 146 21.47 14.84 2.06
C PRO A 146 21.03 14.62 3.51
N GLU A 147 21.49 15.49 4.41
CA GLU A 147 21.23 15.34 5.87
C GLU A 147 19.74 15.34 6.21
N ASP A 148 18.91 16.08 5.48
CA ASP A 148 17.47 16.24 5.70
C ASP A 148 16.60 15.22 4.98
N GLU A 149 17.21 14.36 4.14
CA GLU A 149 16.52 13.34 3.35
C GLU A 149 16.67 11.94 3.96
N TYR A 150 15.73 11.09 3.61
CA TYR A 150 15.74 9.66 3.94
C TYR A 150 15.04 8.85 2.84
N ASP A 151 15.29 7.54 2.85
CA ASP A 151 14.47 6.57 2.13
C ASP A 151 13.84 5.61 3.13
N LEU A 152 12.66 5.09 2.78
CA LEU A 152 11.89 4.16 3.59
C LEU A 152 11.44 2.99 2.74
N ALA A 153 11.87 1.81 3.12
CA ALA A 153 11.44 0.54 2.53
C ALA A 153 10.91 -0.39 3.62
N GLY A 154 10.09 -1.35 3.21
CA GLY A 154 9.48 -2.33 4.09
C GLY A 154 9.53 -3.73 3.51
N PHE A 155 9.40 -4.69 4.42
CA PHE A 155 9.28 -6.10 4.13
C PHE A 155 8.19 -6.70 5.01
N ALA A 156 7.19 -7.28 4.39
CA ALA A 156 6.10 -7.96 5.06
C ALA A 156 6.14 -9.46 4.79
N VAL A 157 5.77 -10.23 5.80
CA VAL A 157 5.56 -11.68 5.67
C VAL A 157 4.13 -11.98 6.06
N GLY A 158 3.47 -12.80 5.27
CA GLY A 158 2.14 -13.32 5.50
C GLY A 158 2.09 -14.84 5.36
N VAL A 159 0.93 -15.42 5.67
CA VAL A 159 0.68 -16.85 5.55
C VAL A 159 -0.65 -17.09 4.82
N VAL A 160 -0.69 -18.16 4.05
CA VAL A 160 -1.88 -18.65 3.36
C VAL A 160 -1.83 -20.17 3.32
N ASP A 161 -2.98 -20.87 3.37
CA ASP A 161 -3.01 -22.29 3.00
C ASP A 161 -2.81 -22.40 1.47
N GLU A 162 -1.96 -23.28 1.00
CA GLU A 162 -1.60 -23.43 -0.44
C GLU A 162 -2.84 -23.46 -1.35
N LYS A 163 -3.92 -24.14 -0.92
CA LYS A 163 -5.19 -24.24 -1.66
C LYS A 163 -5.96 -22.93 -1.78
N ASP A 164 -5.65 -21.95 -0.90
CA ASP A 164 -6.34 -20.65 -0.83
C ASP A 164 -5.53 -19.52 -1.50
N ILE A 165 -4.39 -19.85 -2.11
CA ILE A 165 -3.61 -18.87 -2.89
C ILE A 165 -4.46 -18.39 -4.07
N ILE A 166 -4.57 -17.07 -4.20
CA ILE A 166 -5.29 -16.43 -5.32
C ILE A 166 -4.34 -16.36 -6.51
N THR A 167 -4.59 -17.19 -7.51
CA THR A 167 -3.73 -17.32 -8.72
C THR A 167 -4.38 -16.82 -10.00
N GLY A 168 -5.70 -16.60 -9.99
CA GLY A 168 -6.47 -16.32 -11.20
C GLY A 168 -6.83 -17.56 -12.03
N ALA A 169 -6.38 -18.75 -11.67
CA ALA A 169 -6.61 -19.97 -12.45
C ALA A 169 -8.10 -20.33 -12.61
N ASP A 170 -8.93 -19.97 -11.63
CA ASP A 170 -10.38 -20.28 -11.61
C ASP A 170 -11.24 -19.22 -12.30
N VAL A 171 -10.64 -18.18 -12.88
CA VAL A 171 -11.35 -17.09 -13.55
C VAL A 171 -12.06 -17.60 -14.81
N LYS A 172 -13.33 -17.22 -14.95
CA LYS A 172 -14.20 -17.60 -16.09
C LYS A 172 -14.81 -16.38 -16.74
N ALA A 173 -15.18 -16.50 -18.01
CA ALA A 173 -16.07 -15.53 -18.64
C ALA A 173 -17.40 -15.45 -17.88
N GLY A 174 -17.88 -14.23 -17.64
CA GLY A 174 -19.06 -13.94 -16.84
C GLY A 174 -18.75 -13.68 -15.34
N ASP A 175 -17.53 -13.93 -14.84
CA ASP A 175 -17.14 -13.48 -13.52
C ASP A 175 -17.20 -11.94 -13.41
N VAL A 176 -17.64 -11.44 -12.27
CA VAL A 176 -17.87 -10.02 -12.05
C VAL A 176 -16.64 -9.38 -11.41
N LEU A 177 -16.27 -8.20 -11.92
CA LEU A 177 -15.20 -7.40 -11.38
C LEU A 177 -15.74 -6.40 -10.36
N ILE A 178 -15.20 -6.46 -9.14
CA ILE A 178 -15.51 -5.53 -8.05
C ILE A 178 -14.26 -4.73 -7.75
N GLY A 179 -14.35 -3.39 -7.84
CA GLY A 179 -13.29 -2.46 -7.49
C GLY A 179 -13.52 -1.86 -6.12
N MET A 180 -12.46 -1.58 -5.37
CA MET A 180 -12.50 -0.82 -4.13
C MET A 180 -11.86 0.54 -4.31
N SER A 181 -12.51 1.59 -3.77
CA SER A 181 -12.05 2.97 -3.90
C SER A 181 -10.63 3.17 -3.37
N SER A 182 -9.84 4.00 -4.05
CA SER A 182 -8.58 4.51 -3.53
C SER A 182 -8.80 5.75 -2.64
N SER A 183 -7.79 6.12 -1.86
CA SER A 183 -7.74 7.37 -1.09
C SER A 183 -7.22 8.56 -1.90
N GLY A 184 -6.84 8.34 -3.15
CA GLY A 184 -6.20 9.28 -4.05
C GLY A 184 -5.08 8.62 -4.85
N VAL A 185 -3.99 9.34 -5.03
CA VAL A 185 -2.85 8.89 -5.88
C VAL A 185 -2.14 7.66 -5.31
N HIS A 186 -2.29 7.40 -4.02
CA HIS A 186 -1.54 6.39 -3.27
C HIS A 186 -0.04 6.71 -3.23
N SER A 187 0.84 5.76 -3.59
CA SER A 187 2.28 5.94 -3.55
C SER A 187 2.96 5.75 -4.92
N ASN A 188 2.20 5.81 -6.01
CA ASN A 188 2.70 5.54 -7.36
C ASN A 188 2.57 6.76 -8.29
N GLY A 189 3.47 6.85 -9.28
CA GLY A 189 3.40 7.89 -10.32
C GLY A 189 3.88 9.28 -9.85
N PHE A 190 4.51 9.42 -8.69
CA PHE A 190 4.92 10.70 -8.12
C PHE A 190 6.03 11.40 -8.93
N SER A 191 6.79 10.69 -9.73
CA SER A 191 7.73 11.32 -10.68
C SER A 191 6.99 12.18 -11.71
N LEU A 192 5.82 11.74 -12.18
CA LEU A 192 4.96 12.51 -13.08
C LEU A 192 4.21 13.62 -12.32
N VAL A 193 3.67 13.34 -11.12
CA VAL A 193 3.04 14.37 -10.25
C VAL A 193 3.98 15.55 -10.07
N ARG A 194 5.26 15.30 -9.78
CA ARG A 194 6.29 16.32 -9.57
C ARG A 194 6.65 17.11 -10.81
N LYS A 195 6.30 16.64 -11.99
CA LYS A 195 6.44 17.38 -13.26
C LYS A 195 5.17 18.18 -13.59
N ILE A 196 4.00 17.67 -13.21
CA ILE A 196 2.71 18.34 -13.43
C ILE A 196 2.55 19.56 -12.54
N PHE A 197 2.95 19.43 -11.27
CA PHE A 197 2.88 20.51 -10.30
C PHE A 197 4.28 21.04 -10.00
N GLU A 198 4.38 22.33 -9.79
CA GLU A 198 5.59 22.91 -9.24
C GLU A 198 5.77 22.46 -7.79
N MET A 199 6.90 21.81 -7.48
CA MET A 199 7.16 21.25 -6.16
C MET A 199 7.79 22.31 -5.25
N THR A 200 6.99 23.27 -4.85
CA THR A 200 7.32 24.25 -3.82
C THR A 200 6.32 24.16 -2.66
N LYS A 201 6.71 24.67 -1.50
CA LYS A 201 5.81 24.71 -0.34
C LYS A 201 4.56 25.51 -0.66
N GLU A 202 4.69 26.65 -1.34
CA GLU A 202 3.59 27.52 -1.74
C GLU A 202 2.59 26.79 -2.66
N SER A 203 3.09 26.03 -3.62
CA SER A 203 2.25 25.22 -4.51
C SER A 203 1.48 24.14 -3.73
N LEU A 204 2.16 23.46 -2.80
CA LEU A 204 1.56 22.40 -1.98
C LEU A 204 0.56 22.95 -0.96
N ASP A 205 0.77 24.16 -0.45
CA ASP A 205 -0.15 24.86 0.46
C ASP A 205 -1.35 25.51 -0.28
N THR A 206 -1.33 25.51 -1.62
CA THR A 206 -2.43 26.05 -2.42
C THR A 206 -3.70 25.23 -2.24
N TYR A 207 -4.80 25.89 -1.82
CA TYR A 207 -6.11 25.26 -1.68
C TYR A 207 -6.81 25.18 -3.05
N TYR A 208 -7.43 24.03 -3.32
CA TYR A 208 -8.24 23.80 -4.53
C TYR A 208 -9.67 23.47 -4.13
N ASP A 209 -10.63 24.29 -4.55
CA ASP A 209 -12.05 24.09 -4.24
C ASP A 209 -12.55 22.72 -4.70
N GLU A 210 -12.09 22.27 -5.87
CA GLU A 210 -12.44 20.96 -6.45
C GLU A 210 -11.87 19.77 -5.67
N LEU A 211 -10.87 19.99 -4.81
CA LEU A 211 -10.29 18.97 -3.90
C LEU A 211 -10.88 19.10 -2.49
N GLY A 212 -11.41 20.27 -2.12
CA GLY A 212 -11.84 20.60 -0.76
C GLY A 212 -10.71 20.64 0.26
N LYS A 213 -9.46 20.77 -0.19
CA LYS A 213 -8.23 20.75 0.63
C LYS A 213 -7.05 21.34 -0.15
N THR A 214 -5.89 21.45 0.51
CA THR A 214 -4.65 21.85 -0.19
C THR A 214 -4.15 20.73 -1.11
N LEU A 215 -3.34 21.12 -2.08
CA LEU A 215 -2.69 20.16 -2.99
C LEU A 215 -1.84 19.14 -2.23
N GLY A 216 -1.06 19.61 -1.26
CA GLY A 216 -0.22 18.77 -0.43
C GLY A 216 -1.01 17.75 0.38
N GLU A 217 -2.12 18.16 1.02
CA GLU A 217 -3.02 17.25 1.73
C GLU A 217 -3.61 16.18 0.81
N ALA A 218 -4.00 16.55 -0.41
CA ALA A 218 -4.54 15.61 -1.39
C ALA A 218 -3.47 14.60 -1.87
N LEU A 219 -2.25 15.07 -2.12
CA LEU A 219 -1.15 14.24 -2.62
C LEU A 219 -0.49 13.38 -1.54
N LEU A 220 -0.45 13.87 -0.26
CA LEU A 220 0.07 13.09 0.87
C LEU A 220 -0.96 12.15 1.50
N ALA A 221 -2.21 12.12 1.00
CA ALA A 221 -3.18 11.13 1.46
C ALA A 221 -2.55 9.71 1.43
N PRO A 222 -2.57 8.97 2.57
CA PRO A 222 -1.92 7.67 2.64
C PRO A 222 -2.59 6.65 1.71
N THR A 223 -1.82 5.71 1.22
CA THR A 223 -2.30 4.55 0.49
C THR A 223 -3.27 3.74 1.36
N ARG A 224 -4.41 3.38 0.80
CA ARG A 224 -5.42 2.59 1.49
C ARG A 224 -4.96 1.14 1.68
N ILE A 225 -5.24 0.58 2.86
CA ILE A 225 -4.91 -0.81 3.21
C ILE A 225 -6.18 -1.66 3.10
N TYR A 226 -6.20 -2.61 2.16
CA TYR A 226 -7.38 -3.43 1.83
C TYR A 226 -7.42 -4.78 2.54
N VAL A 227 -6.45 -5.07 3.42
CA VAL A 227 -6.30 -6.36 4.11
C VAL A 227 -7.59 -6.79 4.81
N LYS A 228 -8.20 -5.89 5.60
CA LYS A 228 -9.44 -6.19 6.34
C LYS A 228 -10.62 -6.45 5.43
N ALA A 229 -10.74 -5.70 4.33
CA ALA A 229 -11.81 -5.88 3.36
C ALA A 229 -11.72 -7.24 2.65
N LEU A 230 -10.53 -7.62 2.17
CA LEU A 230 -10.30 -8.91 1.54
C LEU A 230 -10.52 -10.08 2.52
N ARG A 231 -10.09 -9.92 3.78
CA ARG A 231 -10.38 -10.89 4.84
C ARG A 231 -11.89 -11.03 5.07
N SER A 232 -12.62 -9.93 5.19
CA SER A 232 -14.09 -9.94 5.39
C SER A 232 -14.80 -10.67 4.24
N VAL A 233 -14.37 -10.49 3.00
CA VAL A 233 -14.91 -11.22 1.85
C VAL A 233 -14.67 -12.73 1.99
N LYS A 234 -13.47 -13.16 2.39
CA LYS A 234 -13.16 -14.58 2.64
C LYS A 234 -13.98 -15.14 3.79
N GLU A 235 -14.11 -14.41 4.90
CA GLU A 235 -14.90 -14.81 6.08
C GLU A 235 -16.40 -14.91 5.78
N ALA A 236 -16.90 -14.13 4.81
CA ALA A 236 -18.25 -14.26 4.28
C ALA A 236 -18.44 -15.52 3.42
N GLY A 237 -17.40 -16.34 3.23
CA GLY A 237 -17.43 -17.57 2.44
C GLY A 237 -17.39 -17.33 0.93
N VAL A 238 -16.93 -16.18 0.48
CA VAL A 238 -16.73 -15.86 -0.93
C VAL A 238 -15.35 -16.32 -1.38
N ARG A 239 -15.30 -17.03 -2.52
CA ARG A 239 -14.04 -17.34 -3.20
C ARG A 239 -13.61 -16.17 -4.08
N ILE A 240 -12.58 -15.47 -3.71
CA ILE A 240 -11.91 -14.50 -4.59
C ILE A 240 -11.10 -15.29 -5.60
N LYS A 241 -11.51 -15.24 -6.89
CA LYS A 241 -10.87 -16.01 -7.97
C LYS A 241 -9.60 -15.34 -8.46
N ALA A 242 -9.60 -14.00 -8.48
CA ALA A 242 -8.45 -13.17 -8.86
C ALA A 242 -8.48 -11.85 -8.10
N CYS A 243 -7.32 -11.27 -7.90
CA CYS A 243 -7.17 -9.98 -7.22
C CYS A 243 -6.00 -9.21 -7.84
N SER A 244 -6.18 -7.91 -8.02
CA SER A 244 -5.15 -7.00 -8.54
C SER A 244 -5.04 -5.76 -7.68
N HIS A 245 -3.87 -5.51 -7.12
CA HIS A 245 -3.49 -4.24 -6.49
C HIS A 245 -3.07 -3.26 -7.59
N ILE A 246 -3.79 -2.14 -7.73
CA ILE A 246 -3.53 -1.16 -8.79
C ILE A 246 -2.46 -0.18 -8.33
N THR A 247 -1.24 -0.44 -8.75
CA THR A 247 -0.01 0.32 -8.41
C THR A 247 0.58 1.00 -9.65
N GLY A 248 1.91 1.17 -9.70
CA GLY A 248 2.61 1.66 -10.90
C GLY A 248 2.31 0.80 -12.12
N GLY A 249 2.15 1.43 -13.28
CA GLY A 249 1.66 0.76 -14.49
C GLY A 249 0.12 0.75 -14.62
N GLY A 250 -0.61 1.21 -13.57
CA GLY A 250 -2.06 1.42 -13.60
C GLY A 250 -2.85 0.18 -13.97
N PHE A 251 -3.95 0.37 -14.68
CA PHE A 251 -4.84 -0.74 -15.07
C PHE A 251 -4.21 -1.65 -16.11
N TYR A 252 -3.51 -1.07 -17.08
CA TYR A 252 -2.99 -1.82 -18.24
C TYR A 252 -1.91 -2.83 -17.88
N GLU A 253 -1.13 -2.59 -16.82
CA GLU A 253 -0.09 -3.51 -16.39
C GLU A 253 -0.53 -4.41 -15.23
N ASN A 254 -1.37 -3.90 -14.30
CA ASN A 254 -1.71 -4.66 -13.10
C ASN A 254 -2.89 -5.61 -13.31
N VAL A 255 -3.98 -5.17 -13.97
CA VAL A 255 -5.16 -6.02 -14.15
C VAL A 255 -4.86 -7.32 -14.93
N PRO A 256 -4.07 -7.31 -16.03
CA PRO A 256 -3.74 -8.54 -16.73
C PRO A 256 -2.95 -9.57 -15.89
N ARG A 257 -2.22 -9.13 -14.87
CA ARG A 257 -1.44 -10.04 -14.01
C ARG A 257 -2.31 -11.04 -13.24
N MET A 258 -3.55 -10.67 -12.94
CA MET A 258 -4.49 -11.54 -12.23
C MET A 258 -5.26 -12.51 -13.15
N LEU A 259 -5.09 -12.42 -14.48
CA LEU A 259 -5.87 -13.16 -15.45
C LEU A 259 -5.10 -14.36 -16.02
N PRO A 260 -5.78 -15.50 -16.28
CA PRO A 260 -5.20 -16.57 -17.08
C PRO A 260 -5.22 -16.21 -18.58
N GLU A 261 -4.49 -16.98 -19.37
CA GLU A 261 -4.55 -16.86 -20.83
C GLU A 261 -5.98 -17.08 -21.35
N GLY A 262 -6.36 -16.38 -22.40
CA GLY A 262 -7.69 -16.47 -23.01
C GLY A 262 -8.80 -15.72 -22.26
N LYS A 263 -8.45 -14.92 -21.24
CA LYS A 263 -9.40 -14.08 -20.49
C LYS A 263 -9.01 -12.61 -20.54
N GLN A 264 -10.02 -11.76 -20.65
CA GLN A 264 -9.91 -10.31 -20.70
C GLN A 264 -10.80 -9.68 -19.65
N ALA A 265 -10.30 -8.68 -18.92
CA ALA A 265 -11.11 -7.84 -18.05
C ALA A 265 -11.72 -6.70 -18.86
N VAL A 266 -13.02 -6.50 -18.74
CA VAL A 266 -13.73 -5.35 -19.32
C VAL A 266 -14.24 -4.47 -18.19
N ILE A 267 -13.67 -3.27 -18.05
CA ILE A 267 -13.98 -2.35 -16.96
C ILE A 267 -14.64 -1.09 -17.53
N ARG A 268 -15.79 -0.73 -16.95
CA ARG A 268 -16.53 0.48 -17.31
C ARG A 268 -16.04 1.66 -16.48
N LYS A 269 -15.53 2.69 -17.15
CA LYS A 269 -14.96 3.89 -16.52
C LYS A 269 -16.00 4.75 -15.78
N ASP A 270 -17.26 4.65 -16.16
CA ASP A 270 -18.39 5.37 -15.58
C ASP A 270 -19.05 4.64 -14.39
N SER A 271 -18.57 3.44 -14.05
CA SER A 271 -19.13 2.61 -12.98
C SER A 271 -18.68 3.00 -11.56
N TYR A 272 -17.74 3.92 -11.44
CA TYR A 272 -17.19 4.41 -10.18
C TYR A 272 -16.78 5.87 -10.28
N GLU A 273 -16.61 6.52 -9.16
CA GLU A 273 -16.19 7.92 -9.12
C GLU A 273 -14.66 8.04 -9.22
N VAL A 274 -14.18 8.75 -10.25
CA VAL A 274 -12.77 9.13 -10.37
C VAL A 274 -12.52 10.38 -9.51
N PRO A 275 -11.67 10.32 -8.48
CA PRO A 275 -11.37 11.44 -7.61
C PRO A 275 -10.86 12.68 -8.35
N SER A 276 -11.26 13.86 -7.88
CA SER A 276 -10.95 15.14 -8.51
C SER A 276 -9.46 15.39 -8.72
N ILE A 277 -8.59 14.83 -7.87
CA ILE A 277 -7.14 14.97 -8.02
C ILE A 277 -6.65 14.45 -9.38
N PHE A 278 -7.19 13.33 -9.90
CA PHE A 278 -6.82 12.80 -11.21
C PHE A 278 -7.29 13.68 -12.35
N LYS A 279 -8.49 14.28 -12.23
CA LYS A 279 -9.03 15.24 -13.20
C LYS A 279 -8.16 16.51 -13.25
N LEU A 280 -7.76 17.01 -12.08
CA LEU A 280 -6.86 18.15 -11.94
C LEU A 280 -5.48 17.84 -12.57
N MET A 281 -4.92 16.66 -12.28
CA MET A 281 -3.64 16.21 -12.83
C MET A 281 -3.69 16.11 -14.35
N ALA A 282 -4.71 15.47 -14.91
CA ALA A 282 -4.88 15.33 -16.35
C ALA A 282 -4.98 16.68 -17.05
N LYS A 283 -5.80 17.60 -16.49
CA LYS A 283 -6.01 18.96 -17.02
C LYS A 283 -4.73 19.80 -16.96
N LYS A 284 -4.07 19.85 -15.79
CA LYS A 284 -2.90 20.70 -15.57
C LYS A 284 -1.66 20.18 -16.31
N GLY A 285 -1.49 18.85 -16.34
CA GLY A 285 -0.37 18.19 -17.02
C GLY A 285 -0.62 17.95 -18.50
N GLN A 286 -1.84 18.22 -19.01
CA GLN A 286 -2.25 17.86 -20.37
C GLN A 286 -1.95 16.39 -20.70
N VAL A 287 -2.18 15.52 -19.68
CA VAL A 287 -1.90 14.07 -19.78
C VAL A 287 -3.08 13.38 -20.44
N GLU A 288 -2.81 12.63 -21.49
CA GLU A 288 -3.84 11.85 -22.19
C GLU A 288 -4.47 10.80 -21.26
N GLU A 289 -5.78 10.54 -21.44
CA GLU A 289 -6.53 9.61 -20.62
C GLU A 289 -5.87 8.24 -20.54
N LYS A 290 -5.42 7.70 -21.67
CA LYS A 290 -4.73 6.40 -21.71
C LYS A 290 -3.49 6.38 -20.82
N MET A 291 -2.70 7.47 -20.82
CA MET A 291 -1.52 7.58 -19.96
C MET A 291 -1.90 7.69 -18.49
N MET A 292 -3.00 8.38 -18.16
CA MET A 292 -3.52 8.43 -16.80
C MET A 292 -3.85 7.03 -16.27
N TYR A 293 -4.57 6.21 -17.03
CA TYR A 293 -4.90 4.83 -16.68
C TYR A 293 -3.70 3.86 -16.76
N ASN A 294 -2.62 4.23 -17.45
CA ASN A 294 -1.37 3.47 -17.47
C ASN A 294 -0.41 3.84 -16.33
N THR A 295 -0.67 4.93 -15.62
CA THR A 295 0.23 5.40 -14.55
C THR A 295 -0.41 5.33 -13.17
N TYR A 296 -1.71 5.58 -13.08
CA TYR A 296 -2.43 5.80 -11.83
C TYR A 296 -3.57 4.81 -11.62
N ASN A 297 -3.99 4.69 -10.36
CA ASN A 297 -5.14 3.86 -9.95
C ASN A 297 -6.51 4.46 -10.36
N MET A 298 -6.56 5.70 -10.79
CA MET A 298 -7.74 6.42 -11.25
C MET A 298 -8.98 6.31 -10.35
N GLY A 299 -8.79 6.04 -9.06
CA GLY A 299 -9.86 5.91 -8.08
C GLY A 299 -10.14 4.48 -7.59
N LEU A 300 -9.53 3.47 -8.18
CA LEU A 300 -9.62 2.08 -7.74
C LEU A 300 -8.24 1.55 -7.32
N GLY A 301 -8.04 1.30 -6.03
CA GLY A 301 -6.77 0.77 -5.56
C GLY A 301 -6.68 -0.76 -5.58
N MET A 302 -7.83 -1.44 -5.58
CA MET A 302 -7.91 -2.91 -5.62
C MET A 302 -9.06 -3.35 -6.51
N VAL A 303 -8.85 -4.38 -7.32
CA VAL A 303 -9.88 -5.00 -8.17
C VAL A 303 -9.87 -6.51 -7.94
N LEU A 304 -11.03 -7.12 -7.71
CA LEU A 304 -11.17 -8.56 -7.55
C LEU A 304 -12.22 -9.13 -8.52
N ALA A 305 -12.06 -10.41 -8.87
CA ALA A 305 -13.00 -11.18 -9.65
C ALA A 305 -13.70 -12.22 -8.76
N VAL A 306 -15.04 -12.24 -8.81
CA VAL A 306 -15.88 -13.18 -8.05
C VAL A 306 -16.94 -13.80 -8.94
N ASP A 307 -17.54 -14.90 -8.48
CA ASP A 307 -18.70 -15.49 -9.14
C ASP A 307 -19.89 -14.51 -9.11
N PRO A 308 -20.71 -14.42 -10.18
CA PRO A 308 -21.90 -13.58 -10.19
C PRO A 308 -22.85 -13.82 -9.00
N ALA A 309 -22.94 -15.05 -8.50
CA ALA A 309 -23.77 -15.39 -7.35
C ALA A 309 -23.26 -14.79 -6.01
N ASP A 310 -21.99 -14.41 -5.96
CA ASP A 310 -21.35 -13.89 -4.74
C ASP A 310 -21.23 -12.37 -4.71
N VAL A 311 -21.71 -11.66 -5.73
CA VAL A 311 -21.56 -10.19 -5.89
C VAL A 311 -22.12 -9.45 -4.67
N ASP A 312 -23.38 -9.66 -4.33
CA ASP A 312 -24.04 -8.93 -3.23
C ASP A 312 -23.31 -9.18 -1.90
N LYS A 313 -22.97 -10.44 -1.63
CA LYS A 313 -22.24 -10.84 -0.43
C LYS A 313 -20.85 -10.18 -0.35
N THR A 314 -20.17 -10.10 -1.50
CA THR A 314 -18.86 -9.41 -1.61
C THR A 314 -18.99 -7.92 -1.33
N MET A 315 -19.99 -7.28 -1.95
CA MET A 315 -20.26 -5.85 -1.75
C MET A 315 -20.58 -5.51 -0.28
N GLU A 316 -21.40 -6.36 0.38
CA GLU A 316 -21.75 -6.19 1.79
C GLU A 316 -20.52 -6.39 2.71
N ALA A 317 -19.72 -7.42 2.47
CA ALA A 317 -18.51 -7.69 3.25
C ALA A 317 -17.48 -6.56 3.17
N ILE A 318 -17.26 -6.01 1.97
CA ILE A 318 -16.35 -4.87 1.76
C ILE A 318 -16.87 -3.62 2.49
N LYS A 319 -18.18 -3.33 2.38
CA LYS A 319 -18.80 -2.19 3.10
C LYS A 319 -18.71 -2.36 4.62
N ALA A 320 -18.94 -3.57 5.13
CA ALA A 320 -18.82 -3.86 6.56
C ALA A 320 -17.40 -3.65 7.09
N ALA A 321 -16.38 -3.85 6.25
CA ALA A 321 -14.99 -3.54 6.56
C ALA A 321 -14.63 -2.05 6.47
N GLY A 322 -15.58 -1.18 6.08
CA GLY A 322 -15.38 0.27 5.99
C GLY A 322 -14.88 0.76 4.62
N GLU A 323 -14.85 -0.11 3.62
CA GLU A 323 -14.42 0.24 2.26
C GLU A 323 -15.61 0.51 1.33
N THR A 324 -15.35 1.24 0.23
CA THR A 324 -16.37 1.53 -0.78
C THR A 324 -16.17 0.66 -2.00
N PRO A 325 -17.03 -0.36 -2.23
CA PRO A 325 -16.96 -1.22 -3.41
C PRO A 325 -17.84 -0.70 -4.55
N TYR A 326 -17.43 -1.05 -5.77
CA TYR A 326 -18.16 -0.79 -7.02
C TYR A 326 -18.16 -2.05 -7.88
N VAL A 327 -19.28 -2.36 -8.54
CA VAL A 327 -19.32 -3.35 -9.63
C VAL A 327 -18.79 -2.66 -10.88
N VAL A 328 -17.54 -2.94 -11.24
CA VAL A 328 -16.83 -2.16 -12.25
C VAL A 328 -16.78 -2.82 -13.61
N GLY A 329 -17.10 -4.10 -13.71
CA GLY A 329 -17.03 -4.80 -14.99
C GLY A 329 -17.21 -6.29 -14.89
N GLU A 330 -16.73 -6.98 -15.89
CA GLU A 330 -16.85 -8.44 -16.03
C GLU A 330 -15.61 -9.03 -16.74
N ILE A 331 -15.45 -10.33 -16.60
CA ILE A 331 -14.46 -11.10 -17.36
C ILE A 331 -15.12 -11.62 -18.65
N LYS A 332 -14.41 -11.49 -19.77
CA LYS A 332 -14.80 -12.07 -21.07
C LYS A 332 -13.74 -13.01 -21.61
N ASP A 333 -14.15 -13.85 -22.55
CA ASP A 333 -13.19 -14.58 -23.41
C ASP A 333 -12.52 -13.58 -24.36
N GLY A 334 -11.21 -13.67 -24.51
CA GLY A 334 -10.44 -12.76 -25.35
C GLY A 334 -8.94 -12.86 -25.10
N GLU A 335 -8.18 -12.05 -25.79
CA GLU A 335 -6.74 -11.91 -25.52
C GLU A 335 -6.53 -11.38 -24.10
N LYS A 336 -5.57 -11.96 -23.38
CA LYS A 336 -5.22 -11.55 -22.02
C LYS A 336 -4.91 -10.05 -21.95
N GLY A 337 -5.70 -9.35 -21.18
CA GLY A 337 -5.57 -7.88 -21.11
C GLY A 337 -6.71 -7.21 -20.36
N VAL A 338 -6.76 -5.88 -20.44
CA VAL A 338 -7.84 -5.05 -19.94
C VAL A 338 -8.38 -4.12 -21.01
N THR A 339 -9.70 -4.08 -21.15
CA THR A 339 -10.40 -3.06 -21.94
C THR A 339 -11.11 -2.11 -21.01
N LEU A 340 -10.88 -0.81 -21.18
CA LEU A 340 -11.57 0.27 -20.49
C LEU A 340 -12.59 0.89 -21.44
N CYS A 341 -13.87 0.88 -21.10
CA CYS A 341 -14.97 1.39 -21.93
C CYS A 341 -15.81 2.44 -21.17
#